data_5b61e505315a12e45d3775a7dd3f66c7
#
_entry.id   5b61e505315a12e45d3775a7dd3f66c7
#
_cell.length_a   1.000
_cell.length_b   1.000
_cell.length_c   1.000
_cell.angle_alpha   90.00
_cell.angle_beta   90.00
_cell.angle_gamma   90.00
#
_symmetry.space_group_name_H-M   'P 1'
#
loop_
_entity.id
_entity.type
_entity.pdbx_description
1 polymer ?
#
loop_
_entity_poly.entity_id
_entity_poly.type
_entity_poly.pdbx_seq_one_letter_code
_entity_poly.pdbx_strand_id
1 'polypeptide(L)'
;MKKDTPYFGIDISKDFFDVMSQKGVHYQFKNTPKGFSDFLKILTKNSHCVMEATGYYHYQLAYFLVGNNILVSVENPLSVKRFIQMKLSKIKTDKRDAKMICEYAQCVALKLWKGESEAQQECLQIIRMLSVYGKQRTALKNKIHGEDTLGNTRTLVVKSIKRSLKSIKKETDLLEKQLLEIVKKLSALPAKPAI
;
A
#
# COMPACT_ATOMS: atom_id res chain seq x y z
N MET A 1 20.95 11.64 -13.88
CA MET A 1 21.16 10.57 -12.87
C MET A 1 22.43 10.89 -12.11
N LYS A 2 22.37 11.06 -10.78
CA LYS A 2 23.58 11.22 -9.96
C LYS A 2 24.34 9.90 -9.94
N LYS A 3 25.57 9.87 -10.46
CA LYS A 3 26.42 8.68 -10.65
C LYS A 3 26.77 7.90 -9.35
N ASP A 4 26.48 8.45 -8.17
CA ASP A 4 26.95 7.92 -6.87
C ASP A 4 25.82 7.57 -5.88
N THR A 5 24.58 7.39 -6.33
CA THR A 5 23.47 7.02 -5.44
C THR A 5 23.30 5.50 -5.44
N PRO A 6 23.63 4.79 -4.35
CA PRO A 6 23.45 3.34 -4.29
C PRO A 6 21.94 3.02 -4.13
N TYR A 7 21.40 2.23 -5.04
CA TYR A 7 20.03 1.75 -5.01
C TYR A 7 19.89 0.46 -4.20
N PHE A 8 18.80 0.38 -3.45
CA PHE A 8 18.37 -0.81 -2.72
C PHE A 8 16.93 -1.12 -3.12
N GLY A 9 16.73 -2.24 -3.80
CA GLY A 9 15.39 -2.76 -4.11
C GLY A 9 14.87 -3.59 -2.95
N ILE A 10 13.65 -3.34 -2.52
CA ILE A 10 13.05 -3.95 -1.34
C ILE A 10 11.73 -4.61 -1.74
N ASP A 11 11.66 -5.92 -1.53
CA ASP A 11 10.40 -6.67 -1.53
C ASP A 11 9.96 -6.90 -0.10
N ILE A 12 8.72 -6.53 0.25
CA ILE A 12 8.25 -6.49 1.62
C ILE A 12 6.99 -7.33 1.82
N SER A 13 7.04 -8.18 2.84
CA SER A 13 5.94 -9.00 3.31
C SER A 13 5.54 -8.66 4.75
N LYS A 14 4.57 -9.39 5.29
CA LYS A 14 4.10 -9.20 6.66
C LYS A 14 5.21 -9.34 7.70
N ASP A 15 6.03 -10.38 7.58
CA ASP A 15 6.96 -10.80 8.64
C ASP A 15 8.41 -10.41 8.32
N PHE A 16 8.77 -10.31 7.04
CA PHE A 16 10.12 -10.05 6.57
C PHE A 16 10.13 -9.08 5.38
N PHE A 17 11.29 -8.52 5.13
CA PHE A 17 11.57 -7.84 3.87
C PHE A 17 12.95 -8.25 3.34
N ASP A 18 12.98 -8.49 2.04
CA ASP A 18 14.15 -8.85 1.28
C ASP A 18 14.73 -7.62 0.60
N VAL A 19 16.03 -7.44 0.69
CA VAL A 19 16.73 -6.27 0.17
C VAL A 19 17.80 -6.75 -0.81
N MET A 20 17.82 -6.16 -1.98
CA MET A 20 18.90 -6.33 -2.94
C MET A 20 19.63 -5.01 -3.14
N SER A 21 20.92 -4.99 -2.83
CA SER A 21 21.76 -3.83 -3.14
C SER A 21 22.10 -3.77 -4.64
N GLN A 22 22.41 -2.60 -5.15
CA GLN A 22 22.90 -2.41 -6.52
C GLN A 22 24.15 -3.23 -6.83
N LYS A 23 24.95 -3.58 -5.82
CA LYS A 23 26.13 -4.45 -5.94
C LYS A 23 25.79 -5.94 -6.00
N GLY A 24 24.50 -6.31 -5.96
CA GLY A 24 24.05 -7.71 -6.01
C GLY A 24 24.10 -8.44 -4.67
N VAL A 25 24.35 -7.76 -3.57
CA VAL A 25 24.31 -8.36 -2.23
C VAL A 25 22.86 -8.40 -1.74
N HIS A 26 22.42 -9.59 -1.32
CA HIS A 26 21.09 -9.83 -0.77
C HIS A 26 21.13 -9.85 0.76
N TYR A 27 20.15 -9.24 1.36
CA TYR A 27 19.90 -9.24 2.81
C TYR A 27 18.44 -9.56 3.06
N GLN A 28 18.14 -10.12 4.25
CA GLN A 28 16.78 -10.32 4.72
C GLN A 28 16.67 -9.79 6.16
N PHE A 29 15.62 -9.06 6.45
CA PHE A 29 15.34 -8.50 7.78
C PHE A 29 13.90 -8.78 8.18
N LYS A 30 13.65 -8.83 9.50
CA LYS A 30 12.28 -8.87 10.02
C LYS A 30 11.58 -7.52 9.78
N ASN A 31 10.30 -7.56 9.42
CA ASN A 31 9.47 -6.35 9.26
C ASN A 31 9.02 -5.81 10.63
N THR A 32 10.00 -5.36 11.43
CA THR A 32 9.85 -4.84 12.80
C THR A 32 10.79 -3.65 13.01
N PRO A 33 10.54 -2.79 14.04
CA PRO A 33 11.42 -1.67 14.35
C PRO A 33 12.90 -2.05 14.52
N LYS A 34 13.16 -3.23 15.11
CA LYS A 34 14.53 -3.76 15.23
C LYS A 34 15.13 -4.08 13.85
N GLY A 35 14.38 -4.76 12.99
CA GLY A 35 14.84 -5.07 11.62
C GLY A 35 15.08 -3.81 10.79
N PHE A 36 14.27 -2.76 10.97
CA PHE A 36 14.49 -1.46 10.32
C PHE A 36 15.80 -0.81 10.78
N SER A 37 16.08 -0.87 12.09
CA SER A 37 17.34 -0.35 12.66
C SER A 37 18.55 -1.14 12.18
N ASP A 38 18.44 -2.46 12.03
CA ASP A 38 19.50 -3.30 11.49
C ASP A 38 19.74 -3.02 10.01
N PHE A 39 18.68 -2.82 9.22
CA PHE A 39 18.80 -2.39 7.83
C PHE A 39 19.45 -1.01 7.70
N LEU A 40 19.10 -0.05 8.55
CA LEU A 40 19.67 1.30 8.52
C LEU A 40 21.20 1.29 8.64
N LYS A 41 21.79 0.34 9.39
CA LYS A 41 23.24 0.23 9.59
C LYS A 41 24.03 -0.03 8.31
N ILE A 42 23.40 -0.63 7.30
CA ILE A 42 24.04 -0.92 6.01
C ILE A 42 23.83 0.18 4.97
N LEU A 43 22.98 1.17 5.28
CA LEU A 43 22.70 2.30 4.40
C LEU A 43 23.67 3.46 4.62
N THR A 44 23.87 4.25 3.58
CA THR A 44 24.55 5.54 3.62
C THR A 44 23.54 6.67 3.44
N LYS A 45 23.90 7.91 3.79
CA LYS A 45 23.01 9.08 3.61
C LYS A 45 22.56 9.31 2.16
N ASN A 46 23.30 8.79 1.18
CA ASN A 46 22.97 8.90 -0.23
C ASN A 46 22.22 7.66 -0.77
N SER A 47 21.92 6.67 0.08
CA SER A 47 21.19 5.47 -0.32
C SER A 47 19.77 5.82 -0.76
N HIS A 48 19.31 5.19 -1.82
CA HIS A 48 17.94 5.31 -2.31
C HIS A 48 17.24 3.94 -2.23
N CYS A 49 16.32 3.82 -1.30
CA CYS A 49 15.52 2.62 -1.09
C CYS A 49 14.28 2.68 -1.95
N VAL A 50 14.04 1.65 -2.75
CA VAL A 50 12.89 1.55 -3.66
C VAL A 50 12.09 0.31 -3.30
N MET A 51 10.81 0.46 -3.09
CA MET A 51 9.91 -0.62 -2.71
C MET A 51 8.60 -0.56 -3.49
N GLU A 52 7.95 -1.71 -3.60
CA GLU A 52 6.63 -1.82 -4.22
C GLU A 52 5.52 -1.56 -3.18
N ALA A 53 4.47 -0.84 -3.58
CA ALA A 53 3.31 -0.57 -2.74
C ALA A 53 2.40 -1.81 -2.61
N THR A 54 2.92 -2.91 -2.08
CA THR A 54 2.13 -4.13 -1.85
C THR A 54 1.42 -4.08 -0.51
N GLY A 55 0.11 -3.90 -0.54
CA GLY A 55 -0.71 -3.80 0.68
C GLY A 55 -0.28 -2.66 1.60
N TYR A 56 -0.15 -2.97 2.92
CA TYR A 56 0.17 -1.97 3.96
C TYR A 56 1.57 -2.15 4.57
N TYR A 57 2.28 -3.21 4.18
CA TYR A 57 3.47 -3.64 4.90
C TYR A 57 4.66 -2.69 4.73
N HIS A 58 4.70 -1.92 3.64
CA HIS A 58 5.78 -0.98 3.32
C HIS A 58 5.75 0.32 4.15
N TYR A 59 4.58 0.73 4.67
CA TYR A 59 4.43 2.05 5.30
C TYR A 59 5.38 2.27 6.47
N GLN A 60 5.45 1.34 7.42
CA GLN A 60 6.28 1.52 8.61
C GLN A 60 7.76 1.65 8.27
N LEU A 61 8.27 0.81 7.36
CA LEU A 61 9.65 0.90 6.89
C LEU A 61 9.88 2.19 6.13
N ALA A 62 8.98 2.58 5.23
CA ALA A 62 9.11 3.80 4.44
C ALA A 62 9.15 5.06 5.35
N TYR A 63 8.24 5.18 6.32
CA TYR A 63 8.27 6.28 7.29
C TYR A 63 9.55 6.28 8.14
N PHE A 64 9.99 5.10 8.60
CA PHE A 64 11.22 4.97 9.37
C PHE A 64 12.43 5.46 8.57
N LEU A 65 12.56 5.07 7.30
CA LEU A 65 13.67 5.47 6.44
C LEU A 65 13.64 6.97 6.13
N VAL A 66 12.47 7.53 5.78
CA VAL A 66 12.30 8.97 5.56
C VAL A 66 12.65 9.76 6.82
N GLY A 67 12.21 9.31 8.00
CA GLY A 67 12.54 9.92 9.28
C GLY A 67 14.04 9.90 9.61
N ASN A 68 14.80 8.97 9.01
CA ASN A 68 16.26 8.91 9.10
C ASN A 68 16.99 9.56 7.91
N ASN A 69 16.30 10.40 7.13
CA ASN A 69 16.84 11.12 5.96
C ASN A 69 17.40 10.22 4.85
N ILE A 70 16.86 9.01 4.70
CA ILE A 70 17.13 8.11 3.57
C ILE A 70 16.15 8.43 2.44
N LEU A 71 16.64 8.44 1.20
CA LEU A 71 15.79 8.61 0.03
C LEU A 71 14.93 7.36 -0.16
N VAL A 72 13.63 7.55 -0.30
CA VAL A 72 12.65 6.46 -0.47
C VAL A 72 11.81 6.74 -1.70
N SER A 73 11.56 5.71 -2.50
CA SER A 73 10.51 5.68 -3.52
C SER A 73 9.60 4.49 -3.30
N VAL A 74 8.30 4.71 -3.35
CA VAL A 74 7.27 3.67 -3.27
C VAL A 74 6.59 3.62 -4.62
N GLU A 75 6.79 2.51 -5.32
CA GLU A 75 6.41 2.35 -6.72
C GLU A 75 5.09 1.59 -6.88
N ASN A 76 4.40 1.87 -7.98
CA ASN A 76 3.16 1.17 -8.30
C ASN A 76 3.45 -0.30 -8.65
N PRO A 77 2.77 -1.28 -8.02
CA PRO A 77 2.93 -2.71 -8.29
C PRO A 77 2.77 -3.07 -9.77
N LEU A 78 1.87 -2.41 -10.48
CA LEU A 78 1.67 -2.66 -11.90
C LEU A 78 2.89 -2.26 -12.74
N SER A 79 3.55 -1.16 -12.41
CA SER A 79 4.75 -0.68 -13.10
C SER A 79 5.93 -1.63 -12.90
N VAL A 80 6.16 -2.06 -11.66
CA VAL A 80 7.18 -3.05 -11.32
C VAL A 80 6.90 -4.38 -12.02
N LYS A 81 5.65 -4.88 -11.97
CA LYS A 81 5.23 -6.11 -12.64
C LYS A 81 5.46 -6.07 -14.16
N ARG A 82 5.13 -4.96 -14.82
CA ARG A 82 5.36 -4.80 -16.27
C ARG A 82 6.85 -4.82 -16.61
N PHE A 83 7.68 -4.19 -15.78
CA PHE A 83 9.12 -4.24 -15.94
C PHE A 83 9.67 -5.67 -15.82
N ILE A 84 9.21 -6.43 -14.81
CA ILE A 84 9.58 -7.84 -14.63
C ILE A 84 9.16 -8.68 -15.84
N GLN A 85 7.95 -8.46 -16.37
CA GLN A 85 7.45 -9.15 -17.56
C GLN A 85 8.31 -8.84 -18.82
N MET A 86 8.68 -7.58 -18.99
CA MET A 86 9.58 -7.16 -20.10
C MET A 86 10.94 -7.85 -20.02
N LYS A 87 11.45 -8.13 -18.81
CA LYS A 87 12.70 -8.87 -18.59
C LYS A 87 12.56 -10.39 -18.79
N LEU A 88 11.41 -10.91 -19.22
CA LEU A 88 11.11 -12.33 -19.45
C LEU A 88 11.44 -13.24 -18.25
N SER A 89 11.29 -12.73 -17.04
CA SER A 89 11.65 -13.41 -15.80
C SER A 89 10.55 -14.42 -15.39
N LYS A 90 10.82 -15.73 -15.54
CA LYS A 90 9.83 -16.81 -15.30
C LYS A 90 9.79 -17.34 -13.86
N ILE A 91 10.83 -17.17 -13.06
CA ILE A 91 10.90 -17.73 -11.70
C ILE A 91 10.60 -16.67 -10.66
N LYS A 92 9.63 -16.90 -9.78
CA LYS A 92 9.25 -16.00 -8.70
C LYS A 92 9.88 -16.45 -7.37
N THR A 93 10.70 -15.57 -6.76
CA THR A 93 11.21 -15.70 -5.38
C THR A 93 11.42 -14.30 -4.80
N ASP A 94 11.24 -14.12 -3.50
CA ASP A 94 11.34 -12.82 -2.81
C ASP A 94 12.71 -12.16 -3.05
N LYS A 95 13.79 -12.94 -2.99
CA LYS A 95 15.15 -12.49 -3.36
C LYS A 95 15.21 -11.95 -4.79
N ARG A 96 14.50 -12.57 -5.72
CA ARG A 96 14.46 -12.15 -7.12
C ARG A 96 13.58 -10.94 -7.32
N ASP A 97 12.47 -10.87 -6.61
CA ASP A 97 11.57 -9.73 -6.66
C ASP A 97 12.29 -8.48 -6.13
N ALA A 98 13.03 -8.55 -5.02
CA ALA A 98 13.91 -7.48 -4.54
C ALA A 98 14.99 -7.09 -5.56
N LYS A 99 15.58 -8.07 -6.27
CA LYS A 99 16.55 -7.80 -7.36
C LYS A 99 15.89 -7.05 -8.52
N MET A 100 14.70 -7.47 -8.94
CA MET A 100 13.98 -6.81 -10.03
C MET A 100 13.58 -5.38 -9.67
N ILE A 101 13.18 -5.13 -8.42
CA ILE A 101 12.92 -3.77 -7.92
C ILE A 101 14.20 -2.92 -7.95
N CYS A 102 15.33 -3.50 -7.58
CA CYS A 102 16.63 -2.80 -7.64
C CYS A 102 17.06 -2.48 -9.09
N GLU A 103 16.84 -3.40 -10.03
CA GLU A 103 17.08 -3.15 -11.46
C GLU A 103 16.11 -2.11 -12.04
N TYR A 104 14.83 -2.18 -11.66
CA TYR A 104 13.81 -1.19 -12.02
C TYR A 104 14.26 0.21 -11.60
N ALA A 105 14.71 0.35 -10.36
CA ALA A 105 15.18 1.60 -9.79
C ALA A 105 16.31 2.27 -10.60
N GLN A 106 17.14 1.48 -11.27
CA GLN A 106 18.25 1.96 -12.09
C GLN A 106 17.81 2.39 -13.50
N CYS A 107 16.64 1.93 -13.95
CA CYS A 107 16.16 2.12 -15.31
C CYS A 107 15.12 3.23 -15.46
N VAL A 108 14.49 3.68 -14.37
CA VAL A 108 13.36 4.63 -14.41
C VAL A 108 13.63 5.91 -13.64
N ALA A 109 12.90 6.97 -13.98
CA ALA A 109 12.88 8.20 -13.18
C ALA A 109 11.99 7.99 -11.97
N LEU A 110 12.59 7.90 -10.79
CA LEU A 110 11.90 7.68 -9.52
C LEU A 110 11.37 8.98 -8.93
N LYS A 111 10.19 8.91 -8.33
CA LYS A 111 9.63 9.99 -7.49
C LYS A 111 9.93 9.71 -6.03
N LEU A 112 10.48 10.69 -5.33
CA LEU A 112 10.69 10.57 -3.89
C LEU A 112 9.34 10.52 -3.17
N TRP A 113 9.19 9.52 -2.32
CA TRP A 113 8.04 9.37 -1.44
C TRP A 113 8.27 10.21 -0.17
N LYS A 114 7.34 11.10 0.12
CA LYS A 114 7.40 12.01 1.28
C LYS A 114 6.46 11.60 2.41
N GLY A 115 5.76 10.47 2.24
CA GLY A 115 4.66 10.07 3.09
C GLY A 115 3.36 10.80 2.74
N GLU A 116 2.26 10.30 3.26
CA GLU A 116 0.98 10.98 3.26
C GLU A 116 0.85 11.82 4.54
N SER A 117 0.17 12.96 4.46
CA SER A 117 -0.24 13.70 5.65
C SER A 117 -1.26 12.89 6.46
N GLU A 118 -1.44 13.20 7.74
CA GLU A 118 -2.43 12.53 8.59
C GLU A 118 -3.82 12.54 7.95
N ALA A 119 -4.24 13.68 7.39
CA ALA A 119 -5.51 13.80 6.68
C ALA A 119 -5.59 12.91 5.43
N GLN A 120 -4.50 12.76 4.66
CA GLN A 120 -4.45 11.84 3.53
C GLN A 120 -4.53 10.38 3.98
N GLN A 121 -3.84 10.03 5.07
CA GLN A 121 -3.92 8.68 5.65
C GLN A 121 -5.35 8.36 6.11
N GLU A 122 -6.01 9.30 6.80
CA GLU A 122 -7.40 9.14 7.23
C GLU A 122 -8.33 8.94 6.03
N CYS A 123 -8.20 9.77 4.97
CA CYS A 123 -8.94 9.58 3.72
C CYS A 123 -8.75 8.17 3.13
N LEU A 124 -7.51 7.69 3.07
CA LEU A 124 -7.20 6.37 2.54
C LEU A 124 -7.81 5.25 3.39
N GLN A 125 -7.81 5.38 4.72
CA GLN A 125 -8.46 4.43 5.63
C GLN A 125 -9.96 4.38 5.40
N ILE A 126 -10.62 5.54 5.30
CA ILE A 126 -12.06 5.65 5.03
C ILE A 126 -12.40 5.01 3.68
N ILE A 127 -11.70 5.36 2.60
CA ILE A 127 -11.94 4.82 1.25
C ILE A 127 -11.81 3.29 1.23
N ARG A 128 -10.82 2.75 1.92
CA ARG A 128 -10.62 1.30 2.04
C ARG A 128 -11.79 0.64 2.77
N MET A 129 -12.26 1.24 3.87
CA MET A 129 -13.40 0.73 4.62
C MET A 129 -14.70 0.81 3.81
N LEU A 130 -14.94 1.89 3.09
CA LEU A 130 -16.07 2.03 2.17
C LEU A 130 -16.07 0.93 1.08
N SER A 131 -14.89 0.58 0.57
CA SER A 131 -14.75 -0.54 -0.39
C SER A 131 -15.14 -1.88 0.24
N VAL A 132 -14.75 -2.15 1.49
CA VAL A 132 -15.16 -3.36 2.23
C VAL A 132 -16.68 -3.39 2.40
N TYR A 133 -17.28 -2.31 2.88
CA TYR A 133 -18.73 -2.21 3.05
C TYR A 133 -19.48 -2.36 1.73
N GLY A 134 -18.95 -1.81 0.63
CA GLY A 134 -19.51 -2.00 -0.71
C GLY A 134 -19.59 -3.47 -1.14
N LYS A 135 -18.50 -4.21 -0.93
CA LYS A 135 -18.44 -5.67 -1.21
C LYS A 135 -19.41 -6.46 -0.33
N GLN A 136 -19.44 -6.18 0.97
CA GLN A 136 -20.35 -6.82 1.91
C GLN A 136 -21.81 -6.55 1.54
N ARG A 137 -22.16 -5.31 1.22
CA ARG A 137 -23.50 -4.92 0.77
C ARG A 137 -23.93 -5.70 -0.45
N THR A 138 -23.05 -5.84 -1.46
CA THR A 138 -23.33 -6.60 -2.67
C THR A 138 -23.56 -8.07 -2.37
N ALA A 139 -22.68 -8.71 -1.57
CA ALA A 139 -22.80 -10.10 -1.17
C ALA A 139 -24.11 -10.37 -0.42
N LEU A 140 -24.49 -9.49 0.54
CA LEU A 140 -25.72 -9.64 1.30
C LEU A 140 -26.98 -9.44 0.42
N LYS A 141 -26.96 -8.51 -0.54
CA LYS A 141 -28.06 -8.33 -1.50
C LYS A 141 -28.23 -9.56 -2.38
N ASN A 142 -27.12 -10.12 -2.88
CA ASN A 142 -27.18 -11.35 -3.70
C ASN A 142 -27.74 -12.52 -2.88
N LYS A 143 -27.39 -12.61 -1.58
CA LYS A 143 -27.95 -13.64 -0.70
C LYS A 143 -29.45 -13.47 -0.49
N ILE A 144 -29.96 -12.24 -0.29
CA ILE A 144 -31.40 -11.99 -0.22
C ILE A 144 -32.07 -12.42 -1.51
N HIS A 145 -31.52 -12.04 -2.66
CA HIS A 145 -32.12 -12.43 -3.96
C HIS A 145 -32.20 -13.96 -4.11
N GLY A 146 -31.16 -14.69 -3.67
CA GLY A 146 -31.21 -16.16 -3.65
C GLY A 146 -32.30 -16.72 -2.74
N GLU A 147 -32.48 -16.19 -1.54
CA GLU A 147 -33.58 -16.62 -0.64
C GLU A 147 -34.95 -16.27 -1.19
N ASP A 148 -35.11 -15.12 -1.82
CA ASP A 148 -36.36 -14.71 -2.48
C ASP A 148 -36.69 -15.67 -3.64
N THR A 149 -35.70 -16.07 -4.43
CA THR A 149 -35.88 -17.06 -5.53
C THR A 149 -36.31 -18.42 -5.01
N LEU A 150 -35.85 -18.81 -3.80
CA LEU A 150 -36.25 -20.05 -3.13
C LEU A 150 -37.62 -19.95 -2.42
N GLY A 151 -38.26 -18.79 -2.43
CA GLY A 151 -39.53 -18.55 -1.71
C GLY A 151 -39.35 -18.29 -0.20
N ASN A 152 -38.14 -18.12 0.30
CA ASN A 152 -37.79 -18.01 1.73
C ASN A 152 -37.86 -16.57 2.26
N THR A 153 -38.74 -15.73 1.78
CA THR A 153 -38.74 -14.26 2.02
C THR A 153 -38.98 -13.84 3.47
N ARG A 154 -39.49 -14.70 4.33
CA ARG A 154 -39.85 -14.35 5.74
C ARG A 154 -39.02 -15.03 6.80
N THR A 155 -37.92 -15.64 6.44
CA THR A 155 -37.06 -16.39 7.37
C THR A 155 -36.31 -15.47 8.34
N LEU A 156 -35.83 -16.03 9.47
CA LEU A 156 -34.94 -15.32 10.41
C LEU A 156 -33.66 -14.86 9.70
N VAL A 157 -33.18 -15.64 8.74
CA VAL A 157 -31.97 -15.34 7.94
C VAL A 157 -32.18 -14.04 7.14
N VAL A 158 -33.27 -13.90 6.40
CA VAL A 158 -33.57 -12.69 5.63
C VAL A 158 -33.72 -11.47 6.54
N LYS A 159 -34.38 -11.63 7.70
CA LYS A 159 -34.49 -10.55 8.69
C LYS A 159 -33.12 -10.13 9.23
N SER A 160 -32.22 -11.07 9.49
CA SER A 160 -30.84 -10.81 9.93
C SER A 160 -30.05 -10.05 8.87
N ILE A 161 -30.11 -10.49 7.62
CA ILE A 161 -29.40 -9.83 6.49
C ILE A 161 -29.91 -8.39 6.31
N LYS A 162 -31.22 -8.15 6.38
CA LYS A 162 -31.79 -6.79 6.29
C LYS A 162 -31.29 -5.88 7.40
N ARG A 163 -31.15 -6.38 8.64
CA ARG A 163 -30.55 -5.60 9.75
C ARG A 163 -29.10 -5.25 9.47
N SER A 164 -28.30 -6.23 8.99
CA SER A 164 -26.90 -6.00 8.62
C SER A 164 -26.76 -4.95 7.51
N LEU A 165 -27.62 -5.03 6.48
CA LEU A 165 -27.64 -4.03 5.41
C LEU A 165 -27.97 -2.62 5.91
N LYS A 166 -28.90 -2.51 6.87
CA LYS A 166 -29.23 -1.22 7.50
C LYS A 166 -28.04 -0.65 8.29
N SER A 167 -27.32 -1.50 9.04
CA SER A 167 -26.13 -1.10 9.77
C SER A 167 -25.02 -0.65 8.82
N ILE A 168 -24.71 -1.45 7.79
CA ILE A 168 -23.69 -1.12 6.77
C ILE A 168 -24.02 0.23 6.12
N LYS A 169 -25.30 0.47 5.77
CA LYS A 169 -25.70 1.75 5.19
C LYS A 169 -25.41 2.91 6.13
N LYS A 170 -25.80 2.81 7.42
CA LYS A 170 -25.54 3.85 8.43
C LYS A 170 -24.06 4.18 8.55
N GLU A 171 -23.19 3.14 8.63
CA GLU A 171 -21.75 3.34 8.73
C GLU A 171 -21.15 3.94 7.44
N THR A 172 -21.68 3.52 6.28
CA THR A 172 -21.27 4.09 4.98
C THR A 172 -21.58 5.58 4.92
N ASP A 173 -22.82 5.97 5.25
CA ASP A 173 -23.27 7.38 5.23
C ASP A 173 -22.42 8.26 6.18
N LEU A 174 -22.04 7.72 7.36
CA LEU A 174 -21.17 8.39 8.33
C LEU A 174 -19.75 8.61 7.77
N LEU A 175 -19.15 7.56 7.24
CA LEU A 175 -17.79 7.61 6.69
C LEU A 175 -17.70 8.51 5.44
N GLU A 176 -18.72 8.48 4.57
CA GLU A 176 -18.78 9.36 3.41
C GLU A 176 -18.85 10.83 3.82
N LYS A 177 -19.64 11.15 4.86
CA LYS A 177 -19.73 12.51 5.42
C LYS A 177 -18.36 12.96 5.96
N GLN A 178 -17.70 12.12 6.75
CA GLN A 178 -16.37 12.43 7.30
C GLN A 178 -15.33 12.62 6.18
N LEU A 179 -15.34 11.76 5.16
CA LEU A 179 -14.45 11.89 4.01
C LEU A 179 -14.62 13.24 3.32
N LEU A 180 -15.86 13.67 3.09
CA LEU A 180 -16.17 14.97 2.47
C LEU A 180 -15.66 16.15 3.32
N GLU A 181 -15.76 16.07 4.64
CA GLU A 181 -15.24 17.11 5.55
C GLU A 181 -13.71 17.21 5.48
N ILE A 182 -13.00 16.07 5.46
CA ILE A 182 -11.54 16.05 5.35
C ILE A 182 -11.10 16.60 3.99
N VAL A 183 -11.74 16.17 2.90
CA VAL A 183 -11.40 16.62 1.55
C VAL A 183 -11.61 18.13 1.40
N LYS A 184 -12.70 18.68 1.95
CA LYS A 184 -12.94 20.15 1.97
C LYS A 184 -11.82 20.89 2.72
N LYS A 185 -11.37 20.39 3.86
CA LYS A 185 -10.24 20.97 4.61
C LYS A 185 -8.94 20.92 3.82
N LEU A 186 -8.67 19.79 3.13
CA LEU A 186 -7.48 19.64 2.29
C LEU A 186 -7.46 20.57 1.08
N SER A 187 -8.63 20.76 0.43
CA SER A 187 -8.76 21.66 -0.72
C SER A 187 -8.73 23.15 -0.35
N ALA A 188 -9.02 23.49 0.90
CA ALA A 188 -8.94 24.88 1.40
C ALA A 188 -7.51 25.28 1.81
N LEU A 189 -6.56 24.35 1.88
CA LEU A 189 -5.15 24.66 2.16
C LEU A 189 -4.50 25.20 0.87
N PRO A 190 -3.78 26.35 0.93
CA PRO A 190 -3.05 26.87 -0.22
C PRO A 190 -2.04 25.82 -0.70
N ALA A 191 -1.96 25.65 -2.02
CA ALA A 191 -0.95 24.77 -2.62
C ALA A 191 0.44 25.17 -2.13
N LYS A 192 1.18 24.27 -1.47
CA LYS A 192 2.58 24.52 -1.10
C LYS A 192 3.34 24.84 -2.38
N PRO A 193 4.10 25.96 -2.43
CA PRO A 193 4.92 26.24 -3.60
C PRO A 193 5.87 25.05 -3.83
N ALA A 194 5.98 24.66 -5.09
CA ALA A 194 6.96 23.67 -5.52
C ALA A 194 8.36 24.26 -5.25
N ILE A 195 9.14 23.61 -4.38
CA ILE A 195 10.55 23.87 -4.16
C ILE A 195 11.35 23.05 -5.17
#